data_8ddfdb5d96f80cf8cb399fe28180a5e6
#
_entry.id   8ddfdb5d96f80cf8cb399fe28180a5e6
#
_cell.length_a   1.000
_cell.length_b   1.000
_cell.length_c   1.000
_cell.angle_alpha   90.00
_cell.angle_beta   90.00
_cell.angle_gamma   90.00
#
_symmetry.space_group_name_H-M   'P 1'
#
loop_
_entity.id
_entity.type
_entity.pdbx_description
1 polymer ?
#
loop_
_entity_poly.entity_id
_entity_poly.type
_entity_poly.pdbx_seq_one_letter_code
_entity_poly.pdbx_strand_id
1 'polypeptide(L)'
;MKTGYTILLLHGPNLNLLGTREPDVYGTRTLDDINREVTALGEELGADIKAFQSNSEGALIDCIHDNRDASGIVINPAAFTHTSVALMDAIKAVGIPAVEVHLSNIHSREEFRKKSFIAPVCIGQISGFGAFSYLLGVRAIVDYLNNRIGK
;
A
#
# COMPACT_ATOMS: atom_id res chain seq x y z
N MET A 1 -13.35 3.58 18.77
CA MET A 1 -14.36 2.55 18.45
C MET A 1 -13.81 1.64 17.35
N LYS A 2 -13.92 0.34 17.55
CA LYS A 2 -13.40 -0.62 16.58
C LYS A 2 -14.34 -0.72 15.38
N THR A 3 -13.82 -0.61 14.16
CA THR A 3 -14.63 -0.69 12.93
C THR A 3 -14.87 -2.13 12.48
N GLY A 4 -13.99 -3.05 12.90
CA GLY A 4 -14.00 -4.42 12.42
C GLY A 4 -13.33 -4.61 11.05
N TYR A 5 -12.68 -3.58 10.52
CA TYR A 5 -11.96 -3.67 9.26
C TYR A 5 -10.62 -4.37 9.42
N THR A 6 -10.24 -5.13 8.41
CA THR A 6 -8.88 -5.65 8.24
C THR A 6 -8.28 -5.00 7.01
N ILE A 7 -7.16 -4.33 7.18
CA ILE A 7 -6.46 -3.66 6.07
C ILE A 7 -5.19 -4.44 5.76
N LEU A 8 -5.08 -4.92 4.53
CA LEU A 8 -3.89 -5.60 4.04
C LEU A 8 -2.89 -4.54 3.60
N LEU A 9 -1.72 -4.52 4.24
CA LEU A 9 -0.65 -3.57 3.95
C LEU A 9 0.46 -4.30 3.19
N LEU A 10 0.58 -4.02 1.89
CA LEU A 10 1.50 -4.73 1.02
C LEU A 10 2.69 -3.86 0.63
N HIS A 11 3.88 -4.44 0.74
CA HIS A 11 5.13 -3.79 0.39
C HIS A 11 5.85 -4.60 -0.69
N GLY A 12 6.20 -3.94 -1.78
CA GLY A 12 6.88 -4.54 -2.91
C GLY A 12 8.39 -4.72 -2.73
N PRO A 13 9.09 -4.98 -3.84
CA PRO A 13 10.50 -5.34 -3.80
C PRO A 13 11.40 -4.24 -3.26
N ASN A 14 12.42 -4.64 -2.55
CA ASN A 14 13.46 -3.80 -1.97
C ASN A 14 13.01 -2.92 -0.80
N LEU A 15 11.73 -2.89 -0.44
CA LEU A 15 11.26 -2.10 0.70
C LEU A 15 11.77 -2.65 2.03
N ASN A 16 12.18 -3.91 2.06
CA ASN A 16 12.85 -4.50 3.22
C ASN A 16 14.20 -3.82 3.52
N LEU A 17 14.75 -3.09 2.56
CA LEU A 17 16.04 -2.38 2.70
C LEU A 17 15.88 -0.91 3.08
N LEU A 18 14.65 -0.47 3.38
CA LEU A 18 14.41 0.92 3.80
C LEU A 18 15.26 1.28 5.02
N GLY A 19 15.73 2.54 5.02
CA GLY A 19 16.61 3.04 6.06
C GLY A 19 18.09 2.89 5.73
N THR A 20 18.42 2.00 4.79
CA THR A 20 19.81 1.75 4.37
C THR A 20 20.05 2.03 2.89
N ARG A 21 18.97 2.18 2.10
CA ARG A 21 19.03 2.35 0.65
C ARG A 21 18.50 3.73 0.26
N GLU A 22 19.31 4.49 -0.48
CA GLU A 22 18.93 5.80 -1.05
C GLU A 22 18.15 6.69 -0.06
N PRO A 23 18.75 7.03 1.09
CA PRO A 23 18.01 7.78 2.13
C PRO A 23 17.51 9.14 1.66
N ASP A 24 18.17 9.77 0.67
CA ASP A 24 17.74 11.05 0.09
C ASP A 24 16.41 10.94 -0.66
N VAL A 25 16.06 9.72 -1.13
CA VAL A 25 14.83 9.47 -1.87
C VAL A 25 13.74 8.89 -0.95
N TYR A 26 14.10 7.92 -0.10
CA TYR A 26 13.14 7.13 0.68
C TYR A 26 13.11 7.48 2.16
N GLY A 27 14.08 8.28 2.67
CA GLY A 27 14.21 8.61 4.07
C GLY A 27 14.98 7.56 4.86
N THR A 28 15.05 7.74 6.18
CA THR A 28 15.84 6.89 7.08
C THR A 28 15.01 5.88 7.88
N ARG A 29 13.70 5.95 7.83
CA ARG A 29 12.82 5.01 8.53
C ARG A 29 12.92 3.62 7.91
N THR A 30 12.94 2.60 8.78
CA THR A 30 12.92 1.20 8.32
C THR A 30 11.49 0.77 8.02
N LEU A 31 11.35 -0.36 7.33
CA LEU A 31 10.03 -0.93 7.09
C LEU A 31 9.34 -1.31 8.41
N ASP A 32 10.10 -1.81 9.38
CA ASP A 32 9.55 -2.12 10.71
C ASP A 32 9.00 -0.87 11.39
N ASP A 33 9.69 0.26 11.28
CA ASP A 33 9.20 1.55 11.79
C ASP A 33 7.86 1.91 11.16
N ILE A 34 7.76 1.77 9.85
CA ILE A 34 6.53 2.07 9.10
C ILE A 34 5.41 1.15 9.54
N ASN A 35 5.68 -0.15 9.63
CA ASN A 35 4.66 -1.13 10.04
C ASN A 35 4.13 -0.83 11.45
N ARG A 36 5.01 -0.43 12.37
CA ARG A 36 4.60 -0.07 13.74
C ARG A 36 3.71 1.16 13.74
N GLU A 37 4.09 2.20 12.98
CA GLU A 37 3.31 3.44 12.90
C GLU A 37 1.94 3.20 12.25
N VAL A 38 1.90 2.40 11.20
CA VAL A 38 0.65 2.06 10.52
C VAL A 38 -0.26 1.23 11.41
N THR A 39 0.32 0.26 12.13
CA THR A 39 -0.45 -0.57 13.08
C THR A 39 -1.05 0.29 14.19
N ALA A 40 -0.28 1.23 14.75
CA ALA A 40 -0.76 2.13 15.78
C ALA A 40 -1.90 3.01 15.26
N LEU A 41 -1.77 3.54 14.06
CA LEU A 41 -2.85 4.33 13.44
C LEU A 41 -4.08 3.47 13.19
N GLY A 42 -3.90 2.24 12.75
CA GLY A 42 -4.99 1.30 12.55
C GLY A 42 -5.78 1.11 13.84
N GLU A 43 -5.09 0.90 14.96
CA GLU A 43 -5.74 0.76 16.28
C GLU A 43 -6.57 2.00 16.63
N GLU A 44 -6.04 3.19 16.40
CA GLU A 44 -6.79 4.44 16.61
C GLU A 44 -8.06 4.49 15.78
N LEU A 45 -8.01 3.99 14.55
CA LEU A 45 -9.13 4.02 13.61
C LEU A 45 -10.05 2.78 13.74
N GLY A 46 -9.69 1.85 14.62
CA GLY A 46 -10.46 0.63 14.85
C GLY A 46 -10.25 -0.45 13.81
N ALA A 47 -9.14 -0.39 13.07
CA ALA A 47 -8.82 -1.35 12.01
C ALA A 47 -7.59 -2.19 12.39
N ASP A 48 -7.63 -3.47 12.03
CA ASP A 48 -6.47 -4.36 12.15
C ASP A 48 -5.62 -4.26 10.90
N ILE A 49 -4.31 -4.15 11.07
CA ILE A 49 -3.37 -4.06 9.97
C ILE A 49 -2.65 -5.40 9.80
N LYS A 50 -2.65 -5.91 8.59
CA LYS A 50 -1.96 -7.15 8.24
C LYS A 50 -0.89 -6.81 7.21
N ALA A 51 0.36 -6.75 7.66
CA ALA A 51 1.49 -6.32 6.81
C ALA A 51 2.20 -7.51 6.18
N PHE A 52 2.60 -7.36 4.92
CA PHE A 52 3.36 -8.36 4.20
C PHE A 52 4.29 -7.69 3.19
N GLN A 53 5.55 -8.10 3.17
CA GLN A 53 6.55 -7.60 2.22
C GLN A 53 7.13 -8.76 1.44
N SER A 54 7.32 -8.58 0.13
CA SER A 54 8.02 -9.58 -0.67
C SER A 54 8.69 -8.94 -1.87
N ASN A 55 9.81 -9.54 -2.28
CA ASN A 55 10.48 -9.21 -3.54
C ASN A 55 9.91 -10.03 -4.71
N SER A 56 9.02 -10.98 -4.41
CA SER A 56 8.43 -11.87 -5.41
C SER A 56 7.05 -11.37 -5.81
N GLU A 57 6.86 -11.15 -7.10
CA GLU A 57 5.55 -10.77 -7.66
C GLU A 57 4.49 -11.82 -7.33
N GLY A 58 4.84 -13.10 -7.52
CA GLY A 58 3.91 -14.21 -7.24
C GLY A 58 3.51 -14.27 -5.78
N ALA A 59 4.45 -14.02 -4.85
CA ALA A 59 4.15 -14.02 -3.43
C ALA A 59 3.18 -12.91 -3.05
N LEU A 60 3.32 -11.73 -3.65
CA LEU A 60 2.38 -10.62 -3.43
C LEU A 60 0.99 -10.97 -3.96
N ILE A 61 0.93 -11.58 -5.14
CA ILE A 61 -0.34 -12.03 -5.74
C ILE A 61 -1.01 -13.08 -4.86
N ASP A 62 -0.25 -14.08 -4.41
CA ASP A 62 -0.78 -15.13 -3.53
C ASP A 62 -1.29 -14.54 -2.22
N CYS A 63 -0.59 -13.56 -1.67
CA CYS A 63 -1.02 -12.87 -0.45
C CYS A 63 -2.37 -12.17 -0.65
N ILE A 64 -2.57 -11.53 -1.79
CA ILE A 64 -3.86 -10.90 -2.14
C ILE A 64 -4.95 -11.96 -2.20
N HIS A 65 -4.69 -13.07 -2.89
CA HIS A 65 -5.67 -14.15 -3.01
C HIS A 65 -6.01 -14.79 -1.67
N ASP A 66 -5.01 -14.99 -0.81
CA ASP A 66 -5.20 -15.60 0.50
C ASP A 66 -5.92 -14.69 1.49
N ASN A 67 -5.97 -13.39 1.21
CA ASN A 67 -6.59 -12.37 2.07
C ASN A 67 -7.75 -11.66 1.37
N ARG A 68 -8.45 -12.34 0.50
CA ARG A 68 -9.58 -11.74 -0.24
C ARG A 68 -10.80 -11.44 0.63
N ASP A 69 -10.76 -11.81 1.91
CA ASP A 69 -11.73 -11.42 2.91
C ASP A 69 -11.37 -10.11 3.62
N ALA A 70 -10.21 -9.52 3.30
CA ALA A 70 -9.82 -8.23 3.86
C ALA A 70 -10.79 -7.13 3.40
N SER A 71 -10.90 -6.08 4.21
CA SER A 71 -11.80 -4.95 3.93
C SER A 71 -11.20 -3.98 2.91
N GLY A 72 -9.88 -3.79 2.97
CA GLY A 72 -9.19 -2.87 2.08
C GLY A 72 -7.72 -3.23 1.94
N ILE A 73 -7.08 -2.62 0.95
CA ILE A 73 -5.66 -2.82 0.67
C ILE A 73 -4.98 -1.45 0.62
N VAL A 74 -3.83 -1.34 1.27
CA VAL A 74 -2.89 -0.24 1.05
C VAL A 74 -1.63 -0.87 0.50
N ILE A 75 -1.23 -0.49 -0.70
CA ILE A 75 -0.12 -1.15 -1.40
C ILE A 75 0.92 -0.14 -1.87
N ASN A 76 2.18 -0.42 -1.52
CA ASN A 76 3.33 0.20 -2.17
C ASN A 76 3.98 -0.86 -3.05
N PRO A 77 3.67 -0.88 -4.36
CA PRO A 77 4.20 -1.94 -5.23
C PRO A 77 5.68 -1.76 -5.57
N ALA A 78 6.28 -0.63 -5.18
CA ALA A 78 7.67 -0.29 -5.52
C ALA A 78 7.88 -0.42 -7.03
N ALA A 79 8.94 -1.08 -7.49
CA ALA A 79 9.23 -1.18 -8.92
C ALA A 79 8.13 -1.91 -9.72
N PHE A 80 7.37 -2.78 -9.09
CA PHE A 80 6.27 -3.49 -9.78
C PHE A 80 5.15 -2.55 -10.23
N THR A 81 5.09 -1.35 -9.68
CA THR A 81 4.17 -0.28 -10.14
C THR A 81 4.26 -0.08 -11.64
N HIS A 82 5.47 -0.15 -12.17
CA HIS A 82 5.77 0.23 -13.55
C HIS A 82 5.84 -0.96 -14.51
N THR A 83 5.66 -2.19 -14.00
CA THR A 83 5.89 -3.40 -14.78
C THR A 83 4.82 -4.47 -14.64
N SER A 84 4.09 -4.51 -13.51
CA SER A 84 3.28 -5.68 -13.18
C SER A 84 1.81 -5.55 -13.59
N VAL A 85 1.51 -6.07 -14.75
CA VAL A 85 0.11 -6.29 -15.17
C VAL A 85 -0.53 -7.39 -14.31
N ALA A 86 0.25 -8.41 -13.92
CA ALA A 86 -0.27 -9.51 -13.12
C ALA A 86 -0.75 -9.04 -11.73
N LEU A 87 -0.02 -8.13 -11.11
CA LEU A 87 -0.42 -7.56 -9.82
C LEU A 87 -1.66 -6.67 -9.96
N MET A 88 -1.73 -5.88 -11.03
CA MET A 88 -2.92 -5.10 -11.38
C MET A 88 -4.14 -6.02 -11.48
N ASP A 89 -4.01 -7.11 -12.22
CA ASP A 89 -5.10 -8.07 -12.43
C ASP A 89 -5.53 -8.73 -11.12
N ALA A 90 -4.59 -9.04 -10.22
CA ALA A 90 -4.89 -9.64 -8.93
C ALA A 90 -5.75 -8.71 -8.06
N ILE A 91 -5.40 -7.43 -8.00
CA ILE A 91 -6.16 -6.44 -7.23
C ILE A 91 -7.57 -6.30 -7.80
N LYS A 92 -7.67 -6.21 -9.12
CA LYS A 92 -8.97 -6.10 -9.80
C LYS A 92 -9.83 -7.33 -9.55
N ALA A 93 -9.22 -8.52 -9.60
CA ALA A 93 -9.95 -9.79 -9.50
C ALA A 93 -10.61 -10.00 -8.13
N VAL A 94 -9.94 -9.59 -7.04
CA VAL A 94 -10.49 -9.77 -5.70
C VAL A 94 -11.57 -8.72 -5.36
N GLY A 95 -11.60 -7.61 -6.08
CA GLY A 95 -12.63 -6.59 -5.89
C GLY A 95 -12.57 -5.83 -4.58
N ILE A 96 -11.44 -5.89 -3.87
CA ILE A 96 -11.25 -5.18 -2.60
C ILE A 96 -10.77 -3.76 -2.91
N PRO A 97 -11.34 -2.71 -2.28
CA PRO A 97 -10.85 -1.35 -2.47
C PRO A 97 -9.37 -1.25 -2.11
N ALA A 98 -8.59 -0.58 -2.95
CA ALA A 98 -7.15 -0.44 -2.75
C ALA A 98 -6.71 1.01 -2.92
N VAL A 99 -5.71 1.41 -2.14
CA VAL A 99 -5.02 2.69 -2.27
C VAL A 99 -3.55 2.40 -2.55
N GLU A 100 -3.02 3.00 -3.61
CA GLU A 100 -1.60 2.89 -3.96
C GLU A 100 -0.83 4.00 -3.26
N VAL A 101 0.30 3.66 -2.62
CA VAL A 101 1.15 4.65 -1.96
C VAL A 101 2.59 4.52 -2.42
N HIS A 102 3.30 5.64 -2.43
CA HIS A 102 4.72 5.73 -2.75
C HIS A 102 5.39 6.71 -1.80
N LEU A 103 6.61 6.39 -1.38
CA LEU A 103 7.40 7.28 -0.52
C LEU A 103 7.87 8.49 -1.29
N SER A 104 8.40 8.27 -2.50
CA SER A 104 8.90 9.35 -3.36
C SER A 104 7.79 9.91 -4.24
N ASN A 105 8.01 11.13 -4.75
CA ASN A 105 7.16 11.66 -5.81
C ASN A 105 7.59 11.02 -7.13
N ILE A 106 6.83 9.99 -7.56
CA ILE A 106 7.16 9.23 -8.77
C ILE A 106 7.15 10.11 -10.03
N HIS A 107 6.46 11.24 -10.00
CA HIS A 107 6.35 12.15 -11.14
C HIS A 107 7.58 13.04 -11.32
N SER A 108 8.45 13.10 -10.32
CA SER A 108 9.69 13.88 -10.39
C SER A 108 10.94 13.00 -10.58
N ARG A 109 10.75 11.72 -10.82
CA ARG A 109 11.83 10.75 -11.07
C ARG A 109 11.94 10.44 -12.56
N GLU A 110 12.61 9.33 -12.92
CA GLU A 110 12.78 8.93 -14.33
C GLU A 110 11.43 8.75 -15.02
N GLU A 111 11.39 8.98 -16.33
CA GLU A 111 10.16 8.96 -17.11
C GLU A 111 9.37 7.64 -16.95
N PHE A 112 10.08 6.50 -16.92
CA PHE A 112 9.41 5.19 -16.79
C PHE A 112 8.71 5.01 -15.44
N ARG A 113 9.05 5.82 -14.42
CA ARG A 113 8.43 5.75 -13.08
C ARG A 113 7.16 6.58 -12.99
N LYS A 114 6.82 7.34 -14.00
CA LYS A 114 5.62 8.17 -13.99
C LYS A 114 4.35 7.37 -14.26
N LYS A 115 4.48 6.22 -14.94
CA LYS A 115 3.35 5.37 -15.28
C LYS A 115 3.14 4.30 -14.22
N SER A 116 1.90 4.16 -13.76
CA SER A 116 1.49 3.10 -12.85
C SER A 116 0.48 2.19 -13.52
N PHE A 117 0.75 0.89 -13.53
CA PHE A 117 -0.23 -0.12 -13.92
C PHE A 117 -1.23 -0.38 -12.79
N ILE A 118 -0.87 0.00 -11.55
CA ILE A 118 -1.65 -0.29 -10.35
C ILE A 118 -2.72 0.77 -10.10
N ALA A 119 -2.38 2.04 -10.31
CA ALA A 119 -3.27 3.16 -10.04
C ALA A 119 -4.68 3.01 -10.66
N PRO A 120 -4.82 2.55 -11.91
CA PRO A 120 -6.15 2.43 -12.52
C PRO A 120 -7.12 1.47 -11.82
N VAL A 121 -6.61 0.51 -11.03
CA VAL A 121 -7.45 -0.44 -10.30
C VAL A 121 -7.60 -0.09 -8.82
N CYS A 122 -7.01 1.03 -8.40
CA CYS A 122 -7.12 1.56 -7.03
C CYS A 122 -8.15 2.68 -6.98
N ILE A 123 -8.64 2.97 -5.77
CA ILE A 123 -9.55 4.12 -5.57
C ILE A 123 -8.80 5.45 -5.63
N GLY A 124 -7.50 5.43 -5.37
CA GLY A 124 -6.65 6.62 -5.44
C GLY A 124 -5.19 6.27 -5.24
N GLN A 125 -4.33 7.27 -5.43
CA GLN A 125 -2.89 7.15 -5.30
C GLN A 125 -2.35 8.31 -4.45
N ILE A 126 -1.39 8.02 -3.58
CA ILE A 126 -0.70 9.01 -2.76
C ILE A 126 0.80 8.81 -2.98
N SER A 127 1.51 9.86 -3.33
CA SER A 127 2.96 9.76 -3.53
C SER A 127 3.66 11.03 -3.11
N GLY A 128 4.90 10.90 -2.61
CA GLY A 128 5.78 12.03 -2.41
C GLY A 128 5.92 12.54 -0.97
N PHE A 129 5.26 11.92 0.01
CA PHE A 129 5.27 12.40 1.39
C PHE A 129 6.09 11.50 2.33
N GLY A 130 7.04 10.72 1.77
CA GLY A 130 7.85 9.81 2.58
C GLY A 130 6.99 8.75 3.26
N ALA A 131 7.40 8.34 4.44
CA ALA A 131 6.65 7.33 5.21
C ALA A 131 5.24 7.78 5.54
N PHE A 132 5.00 9.09 5.62
CA PHE A 132 3.67 9.64 5.87
C PHE A 132 2.66 9.27 4.79
N SER A 133 3.13 8.96 3.57
CA SER A 133 2.24 8.48 2.49
C SER A 133 1.47 7.23 2.91
N TYR A 134 2.10 6.32 3.67
CA TYR A 134 1.43 5.13 4.19
C TYR A 134 0.32 5.49 5.16
N LEU A 135 0.57 6.43 6.05
CA LEU A 135 -0.42 6.86 7.05
C LEU A 135 -1.61 7.53 6.35
N LEU A 136 -1.33 8.35 5.35
CA LEU A 136 -2.38 8.96 4.53
C LEU A 136 -3.19 7.90 3.79
N GLY A 137 -2.53 6.86 3.29
CA GLY A 137 -3.20 5.76 2.61
C GLY A 137 -4.16 5.00 3.52
N VAL A 138 -3.75 4.74 4.76
CA VAL A 138 -4.61 4.07 5.74
C VAL A 138 -5.81 4.94 6.08
N ARG A 139 -5.60 6.24 6.29
CA ARG A 139 -6.72 7.17 6.54
C ARG A 139 -7.68 7.20 5.35
N ALA A 140 -7.13 7.22 4.14
CA ALA A 140 -7.93 7.25 2.92
C ALA A 140 -8.80 6.00 2.79
N ILE A 141 -8.22 4.80 3.01
CA ILE A 141 -8.98 3.56 2.86
C ILE A 141 -10.05 3.41 3.94
N VAL A 142 -9.74 3.78 5.18
CA VAL A 142 -10.73 3.70 6.27
C VAL A 142 -11.86 4.70 6.04
N ASP A 143 -11.54 5.93 5.62
CA ASP A 143 -12.54 6.92 5.28
C ASP A 143 -13.46 6.43 4.16
N TYR A 144 -12.87 5.84 3.12
CA TYR A 144 -13.63 5.28 2.01
C TYR A 144 -14.60 4.19 2.48
N LEU A 145 -14.11 3.27 3.31
CA LEU A 145 -14.92 2.16 3.83
C LEU A 145 -16.06 2.68 4.71
N ASN A 146 -15.77 3.66 5.57
CA ASN A 146 -16.78 4.26 6.45
C ASN A 146 -17.89 4.96 5.65
N ASN A 147 -17.54 5.60 4.55
CA ASN A 147 -18.50 6.35 3.74
C ASN A 147 -19.30 5.47 2.78
N ARG A 148 -18.85 4.25 2.52
CA ARG A 148 -19.60 3.28 1.71
C ARG A 148 -20.68 2.58 2.51
N ILE A 149 -20.43 2.35 3.80
CA ILE A 149 -21.38 1.65 4.68
C ILE A 149 -22.62 2.51 4.86
N GLY A 150 -23.78 1.96 4.56
CA GLY A 150 -25.05 2.67 4.68
C GLY A 150 -25.50 3.42 3.42
N LYS A 151 -24.78 3.24 2.31
CA LYS A 151 -25.20 3.83 1.03
C LYS A 151 -25.95 2.86 0.17
#